data_9313f89b55372baab6523cf50d7f7936
#
_entry.id   9313f89b55372baab6523cf50d7f7936
#
_cell.length_a   1.000
_cell.length_b   1.000
_cell.length_c   1.000
_cell.angle_alpha   90.00
_cell.angle_beta   90.00
_cell.angle_gamma   90.00
#
_symmetry.space_group_name_H-M   'P 1'
#
loop_
_entity.id
_entity.type
_entity.pdbx_description
1 polymer ?
#
loop_
_entity_poly.entity_id
_entity_poly.type
_entity_poly.pdbx_seq_one_letter_code
_entity_poly.pdbx_strand_id
1 'polypeptide(L)'
;MTSRPSTISHQPSTRRRFKPRPRHLGWLTLGYAAVVLVGALFGAEITLRSKTRWVKGVFVPVGRRGNDIYLPAGAETLSRGVVGVVPIRPNRGHAVLGERKLAGTLVRRPVLQERGVLPNGALAWVSTFVYNGTPAQLGVAYEDTVVSTPVGDMPAWHIPPAGTVPEHADTLVVVVHGHGGQRAQALRMLPALQRTGTGSLFVTFRNAYGAPQAGKGYLTLGDQEAEDVLAALAWARDHGYQRVILYGFSMGGNIVLSVLRDKHQPFPLPVLGVALDCPVLDWRATILWQGQRFGLPKLLARHVATFTQWVVTKRSGQDFDTVDQLRAAPKFTLPMILWHGTRDRTIPVSQADALAAARPDLIEYHRVEGAKHIRCWNIDPEKYDGQLEGFIGRVLLEAGGA
;
A
#
# COMPACT_ATOMS: atom_id res chain seq x y z
N MET A 1 -89.94 -5.10 -18.30
CA MET A 1 -89.15 -5.25 -17.08
C MET A 1 -87.77 -4.93 -17.49
N THR A 2 -87.32 -3.71 -17.26
CA THR A 2 -86.00 -3.16 -17.67
C THR A 2 -85.18 -2.89 -16.42
N SER A 3 -84.09 -3.66 -16.27
CA SER A 3 -83.13 -3.46 -15.20
C SER A 3 -82.09 -2.42 -15.58
N ARG A 4 -81.93 -1.39 -14.74
CA ARG A 4 -80.94 -0.35 -14.86
C ARG A 4 -79.54 -0.87 -14.29
N PRO A 5 -78.42 -0.52 -14.89
CA PRO A 5 -77.10 -0.83 -14.29
C PRO A 5 -76.71 0.25 -13.25
N SER A 6 -76.18 -0.20 -12.12
CA SER A 6 -75.65 0.65 -11.04
C SER A 6 -74.28 1.19 -11.40
N THR A 7 -74.15 2.52 -11.41
CA THR A 7 -72.90 3.24 -11.56
C THR A 7 -72.11 3.20 -10.24
N ILE A 8 -70.96 2.54 -10.24
CA ILE A 8 -69.99 2.59 -9.13
C ILE A 8 -69.13 3.86 -9.30
N SER A 9 -69.26 4.80 -8.40
CA SER A 9 -68.45 6.02 -8.36
C SER A 9 -67.08 5.70 -7.73
N HIS A 10 -66.06 5.76 -8.54
CA HIS A 10 -64.65 5.75 -8.02
C HIS A 10 -64.37 7.12 -7.41
N GLN A 11 -64.24 7.20 -6.10
CA GLN A 11 -63.60 8.33 -5.43
C GLN A 11 -62.07 8.25 -5.62
N PRO A 12 -61.38 9.34 -6.04
CA PRO A 12 -59.95 9.35 -6.12
C PRO A 12 -59.35 9.42 -4.70
N SER A 13 -58.51 8.44 -4.35
CA SER A 13 -57.76 8.43 -3.11
C SER A 13 -56.76 9.61 -3.10
N THR A 14 -57.06 10.62 -2.30
CA THR A 14 -56.09 11.71 -2.03
C THR A 14 -54.93 11.18 -1.25
N ARG A 15 -53.84 10.83 -1.96
CA ARG A 15 -52.53 10.61 -1.34
C ARG A 15 -52.12 11.92 -0.63
N ARG A 16 -52.25 11.97 0.68
CA ARG A 16 -51.68 13.05 1.50
C ARG A 16 -50.17 13.14 1.25
N ARG A 17 -49.73 14.15 0.50
CA ARG A 17 -48.32 14.51 0.41
C ARG A 17 -47.88 14.96 1.79
N PHE A 18 -47.01 14.16 2.41
CA PHE A 18 -46.38 14.50 3.68
C PHE A 18 -45.51 15.75 3.46
N LYS A 19 -45.98 16.91 3.94
CA LYS A 19 -45.17 18.14 4.00
C LYS A 19 -44.41 18.10 5.33
N PRO A 20 -43.08 17.95 5.34
CA PRO A 20 -42.33 17.95 6.59
C PRO A 20 -42.49 19.30 7.30
N ARG A 21 -42.80 19.28 8.59
CA ARG A 21 -42.92 20.51 9.41
C ARG A 21 -41.49 21.12 9.54
N PRO A 22 -41.34 22.48 9.65
CA PRO A 22 -40.05 23.17 9.73
C PRO A 22 -39.11 22.62 10.82
N ARG A 23 -39.68 22.18 11.94
CA ARG A 23 -38.93 21.53 13.03
C ARG A 23 -38.25 20.22 12.62
N HIS A 24 -38.92 19.40 11.79
CA HIS A 24 -38.32 18.14 11.30
C HIS A 24 -37.19 18.40 10.31
N LEU A 25 -37.28 19.46 9.54
CA LEU A 25 -36.23 19.86 8.61
C LEU A 25 -34.93 20.27 9.40
N GLY A 26 -35.08 21.02 10.49
CA GLY A 26 -33.98 21.40 11.37
C GLY A 26 -33.25 20.20 12.01
N TRP A 27 -34.00 19.21 12.49
CA TRP A 27 -33.42 17.98 13.06
C TRP A 27 -32.68 17.13 12.01
N LEU A 28 -33.22 17.05 10.78
CA LEU A 28 -32.60 16.35 9.66
C LEU A 28 -31.26 17.03 9.25
N THR A 29 -31.24 18.37 9.21
CA THR A 29 -30.04 19.15 8.89
C THR A 29 -28.98 19.00 9.97
N LEU A 30 -29.35 19.05 11.24
CA LEU A 30 -28.43 18.84 12.36
C LEU A 30 -27.88 17.41 12.36
N GLY A 31 -28.71 16.40 12.13
CA GLY A 31 -28.30 15.01 12.02
C GLY A 31 -27.32 14.80 10.85
N TYR A 32 -27.57 15.40 9.69
CA TYR A 32 -26.65 15.35 8.55
C TYR A 32 -25.32 16.00 8.85
N ALA A 33 -25.32 17.21 9.44
CA ALA A 33 -24.09 17.91 9.84
C ALA A 33 -23.28 17.11 10.86
N ALA A 34 -23.94 16.47 11.84
CA ALA A 34 -23.28 15.61 12.82
C ALA A 34 -22.59 14.40 12.16
N VAL A 35 -23.27 13.72 11.21
CA VAL A 35 -22.68 12.60 10.47
C VAL A 35 -21.48 13.04 9.64
N VAL A 36 -21.56 14.20 8.98
CA VAL A 36 -20.43 14.76 8.21
C VAL A 36 -19.25 15.07 9.14
N LEU A 37 -19.49 15.71 10.28
CA LEU A 37 -18.46 16.07 11.23
C LEU A 37 -17.79 14.82 11.83
N VAL A 38 -18.56 13.87 12.33
CA VAL A 38 -18.03 12.62 12.92
C VAL A 38 -17.26 11.82 11.87
N GLY A 39 -17.83 11.68 10.68
CA GLY A 39 -17.17 11.01 9.56
C GLY A 39 -15.85 11.68 9.16
N ALA A 40 -15.82 13.02 9.15
CA ALA A 40 -14.63 13.79 8.81
C ALA A 40 -13.53 13.67 9.89
N LEU A 41 -13.89 13.74 11.16
CA LEU A 41 -12.93 13.56 12.27
C LEU A 41 -12.35 12.14 12.27
N PHE A 42 -13.18 11.12 12.05
CA PHE A 42 -12.75 9.73 11.94
C PHE A 42 -11.85 9.50 10.72
N GLY A 43 -12.25 10.03 9.55
CA GLY A 43 -11.44 9.96 8.33
C GLY A 43 -10.08 10.63 8.48
N ALA A 44 -10.03 11.81 9.11
CA ALA A 44 -8.79 12.52 9.38
C ALA A 44 -7.88 11.74 10.34
N GLU A 45 -8.44 11.13 11.39
CA GLU A 45 -7.66 10.32 12.34
C GLU A 45 -7.02 9.10 11.66
N ILE A 46 -7.78 8.39 10.80
CA ILE A 46 -7.26 7.27 10.01
C ILE A 46 -6.17 7.74 9.03
N THR A 47 -6.36 8.89 8.39
CA THR A 47 -5.43 9.42 7.39
C THR A 47 -4.12 9.89 8.02
N LEU A 48 -4.18 10.52 9.19
CA LEU A 48 -3.04 11.16 9.83
C LEU A 48 -2.20 10.23 10.71
N ARG A 49 -2.73 9.09 11.16
CA ARG A 49 -2.01 8.24 12.12
C ARG A 49 -1.70 6.85 11.58
N SER A 50 -0.43 6.48 11.74
CA SER A 50 0.03 5.11 11.52
C SER A 50 -0.11 4.33 12.84
N LYS A 51 -1.14 3.46 12.96
CA LYS A 51 -1.44 2.74 14.22
C LYS A 51 -1.05 1.27 14.23
N THR A 52 -0.46 0.75 13.16
CA THR A 52 -0.30 -0.70 12.99
C THR A 52 0.98 -1.20 13.63
N ARG A 53 0.85 -2.04 14.66
CA ARG A 53 1.97 -2.75 15.33
C ARG A 53 2.41 -4.03 14.63
N TRP A 54 1.56 -4.58 13.75
CA TRP A 54 1.74 -5.91 13.19
C TRP A 54 1.55 -5.91 11.68
N VAL A 55 2.32 -6.73 11.00
CA VAL A 55 2.02 -7.06 9.60
C VAL A 55 0.64 -7.74 9.54
N LYS A 56 -0.22 -7.23 8.66
CA LYS A 56 -1.61 -7.69 8.54
C LYS A 56 -1.67 -9.19 8.24
N GLY A 57 -2.50 -9.92 8.99
CA GLY A 57 -2.72 -11.34 8.82
C GLY A 57 -3.78 -11.86 9.79
N VAL A 58 -4.04 -13.15 9.75
CA VAL A 58 -4.99 -13.84 10.63
C VAL A 58 -4.34 -15.06 11.25
N PHE A 59 -4.70 -15.36 12.51
CA PHE A 59 -4.29 -16.60 13.17
C PHE A 59 -5.35 -17.68 12.94
N VAL A 60 -4.93 -18.79 12.38
CA VAL A 60 -5.81 -19.91 12.08
C VAL A 60 -5.11 -21.25 12.36
N PRO A 61 -5.87 -22.31 12.70
CA PRO A 61 -5.33 -23.66 12.76
C PRO A 61 -4.95 -24.15 11.36
N VAL A 62 -3.87 -24.91 11.28
CA VAL A 62 -3.32 -25.45 10.05
C VAL A 62 -3.58 -26.94 9.99
N GLY A 63 -4.33 -27.41 8.99
CA GLY A 63 -4.38 -28.83 8.62
C GLY A 63 -3.34 -29.14 7.54
N ARG A 64 -2.70 -30.30 7.61
CA ARG A 64 -1.71 -30.72 6.58
C ARG A 64 -2.02 -32.12 6.07
N ARG A 65 -1.99 -32.30 4.74
CA ARG A 65 -2.07 -33.62 4.09
C ARG A 65 -1.07 -33.62 2.92
N GLY A 66 0.04 -34.35 3.08
CA GLY A 66 1.13 -34.35 2.11
C GLY A 66 1.69 -32.95 1.88
N ASN A 67 1.69 -32.52 0.62
CA ASN A 67 2.16 -31.18 0.23
C ASN A 67 1.07 -30.09 0.26
N ASP A 68 -0.11 -30.40 0.79
CA ASP A 68 -1.23 -29.46 0.86
C ASP A 68 -1.51 -29.00 2.30
N ILE A 69 -1.76 -27.71 2.41
CA ILE A 69 -2.20 -27.07 3.66
C ILE A 69 -3.69 -26.73 3.54
N TYR A 70 -4.43 -27.05 4.59
CA TYR A 70 -5.86 -26.80 4.75
C TYR A 70 -6.07 -25.73 5.82
N LEU A 71 -6.77 -24.67 5.48
CA LEU A 71 -6.99 -23.50 6.32
C LEU A 71 -8.49 -23.20 6.39
N PRO A 72 -9.03 -22.73 7.51
CA PRO A 72 -10.39 -22.18 7.55
C PRO A 72 -10.59 -21.07 6.53
N ALA A 73 -11.75 -21.05 5.87
CA ALA A 73 -12.08 -20.01 4.91
C ALA A 73 -12.23 -18.63 5.58
N GLY A 74 -11.51 -17.63 5.10
CA GLY A 74 -11.50 -16.26 5.65
C GLY A 74 -10.85 -15.26 4.70
N ALA A 75 -10.81 -14.00 5.09
CA ALA A 75 -10.40 -12.90 4.21
C ALA A 75 -8.96 -13.05 3.65
N GLU A 76 -8.01 -13.52 4.48
CA GLU A 76 -6.62 -13.74 4.06
C GLU A 76 -6.47 -15.11 3.37
N THR A 77 -7.06 -16.17 3.93
CA THR A 77 -6.95 -17.54 3.40
C THR A 77 -7.65 -17.72 2.05
N LEU A 78 -8.69 -16.94 1.77
CA LEU A 78 -9.40 -16.87 0.48
C LEU A 78 -8.77 -15.88 -0.52
N SER A 79 -7.66 -15.23 -0.19
CA SER A 79 -6.98 -14.34 -1.14
C SER A 79 -6.46 -15.12 -2.34
N ARG A 80 -6.50 -14.50 -3.54
CA ARG A 80 -5.88 -15.05 -4.75
C ARG A 80 -4.37 -14.99 -4.66
N GLY A 81 -3.71 -15.89 -5.38
CA GLY A 81 -2.28 -15.97 -5.44
C GLY A 81 -1.63 -16.50 -4.16
N VAL A 82 -0.41 -16.12 -3.95
CA VAL A 82 0.47 -16.62 -2.90
C VAL A 82 0.16 -16.02 -1.52
N VAL A 83 0.26 -16.83 -0.47
CA VAL A 83 0.19 -16.39 0.93
C VAL A 83 1.31 -17.04 1.76
N GLY A 84 1.72 -16.38 2.84
CA GLY A 84 2.66 -16.94 3.80
C GLY A 84 1.96 -17.52 5.02
N VAL A 85 2.57 -18.54 5.62
CA VAL A 85 2.14 -19.17 6.86
C VAL A 85 3.31 -19.25 7.82
N VAL A 86 3.15 -18.67 9.02
CA VAL A 86 4.18 -18.66 10.06
C VAL A 86 3.55 -19.21 11.35
N PRO A 87 4.04 -20.32 11.93
CA PRO A 87 3.56 -20.79 13.22
C PRO A 87 3.75 -19.74 14.32
N ILE A 88 2.86 -19.71 15.31
CA ILE A 88 2.97 -18.78 16.46
C ILE A 88 4.30 -18.95 17.20
N ARG A 89 4.87 -20.15 17.20
CA ARG A 89 6.22 -20.41 17.68
C ARG A 89 7.19 -20.23 16.50
N PRO A 90 7.81 -19.05 16.32
CA PRO A 90 8.50 -18.66 15.08
C PRO A 90 9.70 -19.56 14.70
N ASN A 91 10.28 -20.27 15.65
CA ASN A 91 11.43 -21.15 15.38
C ASN A 91 11.05 -22.51 14.74
N ARG A 92 9.77 -22.71 14.36
CA ARG A 92 9.28 -24.00 13.85
C ARG A 92 8.93 -24.04 12.38
N GLY A 93 9.17 -22.95 11.63
CA GLY A 93 9.03 -22.99 10.18
C GLY A 93 8.32 -21.78 9.59
N HIS A 94 8.38 -21.70 8.28
CA HIS A 94 7.68 -20.75 7.43
C HIS A 94 7.33 -21.47 6.14
N ALA A 95 6.11 -21.31 5.66
CA ALA A 95 5.71 -21.83 4.36
C ALA A 95 5.13 -20.74 3.46
N VAL A 96 5.47 -20.80 2.19
CA VAL A 96 4.85 -20.04 1.11
C VAL A 96 3.87 -20.97 0.41
N LEU A 97 2.60 -20.59 0.40
CA LEU A 97 1.53 -21.40 -0.17
C LEU A 97 1.04 -20.80 -1.49
N GLY A 98 0.78 -21.66 -2.46
CA GLY A 98 0.27 -21.30 -3.77
C GLY A 98 -1.21 -20.97 -3.82
N GLU A 99 -1.78 -20.93 -5.05
CA GLU A 99 -3.17 -20.55 -5.30
C GLU A 99 -4.15 -21.49 -4.57
N ARG A 100 -5.22 -20.89 -4.10
CA ARG A 100 -6.26 -21.57 -3.32
C ARG A 100 -7.17 -22.45 -4.17
N LYS A 101 -7.63 -23.55 -3.58
CA LYS A 101 -8.78 -24.33 -4.03
C LYS A 101 -9.77 -24.50 -2.88
N LEU A 102 -11.06 -24.39 -3.14
CA LEU A 102 -12.07 -24.64 -2.12
C LEU A 102 -12.19 -26.15 -1.83
N ALA A 103 -12.28 -26.53 -0.56
CA ALA A 103 -12.41 -27.89 -0.08
C ALA A 103 -13.45 -27.92 1.05
N GLY A 104 -14.74 -27.87 0.70
CA GLY A 104 -15.83 -27.67 1.64
C GLY A 104 -15.74 -26.30 2.34
N THR A 105 -15.69 -26.31 3.67
CA THR A 105 -15.52 -25.11 4.52
C THR A 105 -14.05 -24.67 4.67
N LEU A 106 -13.13 -25.46 4.09
CA LEU A 106 -11.69 -25.19 4.13
C LEU A 106 -11.18 -24.67 2.80
N VAL A 107 -10.02 -24.08 2.86
CA VAL A 107 -9.21 -23.64 1.71
C VAL A 107 -7.98 -24.53 1.66
N ARG A 108 -7.83 -25.28 0.58
CA ARG A 108 -6.63 -26.06 0.27
C ARG A 108 -5.65 -25.20 -0.51
N ARG A 109 -4.36 -25.24 -0.14
CA ARG A 109 -3.26 -24.57 -0.82
C ARG A 109 -2.03 -25.48 -0.90
N PRO A 110 -1.39 -25.62 -2.07
CA PRO A 110 -0.14 -26.36 -2.16
C PRO A 110 1.00 -25.57 -1.50
N VAL A 111 1.95 -26.28 -0.89
CA VAL A 111 3.20 -25.71 -0.40
C VAL A 111 4.12 -25.49 -1.61
N LEU A 112 4.53 -24.24 -1.84
CA LEU A 112 5.50 -23.88 -2.88
C LEU A 112 6.91 -23.86 -2.33
N GLN A 113 7.07 -23.35 -1.11
CA GLN A 113 8.36 -23.26 -0.41
C GLN A 113 8.12 -23.47 1.09
N GLU A 114 9.03 -24.18 1.73
CA GLU A 114 8.99 -24.38 3.18
C GLU A 114 10.40 -24.30 3.77
N ARG A 115 10.52 -23.64 4.91
CA ARG A 115 11.72 -23.62 5.75
C ARG A 115 11.34 -24.10 7.13
N GLY A 116 12.02 -25.15 7.62
CA GLY A 116 11.59 -25.88 8.80
C GLY A 116 10.32 -26.67 8.51
N VAL A 117 9.64 -27.12 9.57
CA VAL A 117 8.40 -27.91 9.44
C VAL A 117 7.20 -27.14 9.97
N LEU A 118 6.15 -27.00 9.17
CA LEU A 118 4.86 -26.49 9.60
C LEU A 118 4.04 -27.68 10.17
N PRO A 119 3.89 -27.79 11.52
CA PRO A 119 3.23 -28.94 12.11
C PRO A 119 1.73 -28.97 11.79
N ASN A 120 1.18 -30.17 11.58
CA ASN A 120 -0.27 -30.37 11.52
C ASN A 120 -0.92 -29.97 12.87
N GLY A 121 -2.04 -29.26 12.83
CA GLY A 121 -2.71 -28.74 14.02
C GLY A 121 -2.09 -27.49 14.65
N ALA A 122 -0.99 -26.97 14.09
CA ALA A 122 -0.39 -25.73 14.59
C ALA A 122 -1.32 -24.55 14.41
N LEU A 123 -1.35 -23.64 15.39
CA LEU A 123 -1.90 -22.32 15.21
C LEU A 123 -0.85 -21.46 14.49
N ALA A 124 -1.20 -20.87 13.36
CA ALA A 124 -0.28 -20.10 12.55
C ALA A 124 -0.88 -18.77 12.09
N TRP A 125 0.00 -17.78 11.92
CA TRP A 125 -0.31 -16.54 11.25
C TRP A 125 -0.27 -16.76 9.73
N VAL A 126 -1.36 -16.38 9.07
CA VAL A 126 -1.50 -16.44 7.60
C VAL A 126 -1.66 -15.03 7.07
N SER A 127 -0.88 -14.68 6.07
CA SER A 127 -0.91 -13.34 5.47
C SER A 127 -0.52 -13.34 4.00
N THR A 128 -1.16 -12.44 3.27
CA THR A 128 -0.77 -12.06 1.91
C THR A 128 0.50 -11.21 1.86
N PHE A 129 1.04 -10.75 2.99
CA PHE A 129 2.40 -10.16 3.02
C PHE A 129 3.51 -11.20 3.01
N VAL A 130 3.16 -12.47 3.19
CA VAL A 130 4.03 -13.66 3.13
C VAL A 130 4.99 -13.74 4.32
N TYR A 131 5.72 -12.68 4.64
CA TYR A 131 6.69 -12.59 5.73
C TYR A 131 6.25 -11.57 6.80
N ASN A 132 6.55 -11.83 8.07
CA ASN A 132 6.22 -10.96 9.20
C ASN A 132 7.41 -10.70 10.15
N GLY A 133 8.60 -11.21 9.79
CA GLY A 133 9.83 -11.09 10.57
C GLY A 133 10.82 -10.10 9.96
N THR A 134 12.08 -10.49 9.99
CA THR A 134 13.22 -9.76 9.44
C THR A 134 13.75 -10.48 8.18
N PRO A 135 14.74 -9.92 7.45
CA PRO A 135 15.40 -10.60 6.34
C PRO A 135 15.96 -11.99 6.68
N ALA A 136 16.32 -12.25 7.94
CA ALA A 136 16.75 -13.56 8.40
C ALA A 136 15.70 -14.66 8.16
N GLN A 137 14.42 -14.33 8.08
CA GLN A 137 13.34 -15.27 7.75
C GLN A 137 13.49 -15.87 6.34
N LEU A 138 14.15 -15.12 5.44
CA LEU A 138 14.51 -15.59 4.11
C LEU A 138 15.91 -16.24 4.08
N GLY A 139 16.62 -16.26 5.21
CA GLY A 139 18.02 -16.74 5.29
C GLY A 139 19.01 -15.76 4.69
N VAL A 140 18.64 -14.49 4.62
CA VAL A 140 19.46 -13.42 4.07
C VAL A 140 20.16 -12.69 5.20
N ALA A 141 21.48 -12.50 5.05
CA ALA A 141 22.26 -11.67 5.95
C ALA A 141 21.85 -10.21 5.79
N TYR A 142 21.73 -9.51 6.90
CA TYR A 142 21.37 -8.09 6.94
C TYR A 142 21.92 -7.44 8.19
N GLU A 143 21.94 -6.11 8.21
CA GLU A 143 22.31 -5.28 9.34
C GLU A 143 21.09 -4.47 9.79
N ASP A 144 20.80 -4.50 11.10
CA ASP A 144 19.93 -3.48 11.70
C ASP A 144 20.75 -2.19 11.77
N THR A 145 20.29 -1.16 11.08
CA THR A 145 20.94 0.15 11.00
C THR A 145 19.94 1.27 11.25
N VAL A 146 20.43 2.49 11.28
CA VAL A 146 19.62 3.70 11.41
C VAL A 146 19.99 4.70 10.33
N VAL A 147 19.00 5.44 9.87
CA VAL A 147 19.17 6.61 9.04
C VAL A 147 18.95 7.84 9.92
N SER A 148 20.02 8.60 10.19
CA SER A 148 19.93 9.80 11.03
C SER A 148 19.22 10.92 10.29
N THR A 149 18.21 11.51 10.94
CA THR A 149 17.41 12.61 10.41
C THR A 149 17.30 13.72 11.47
N PRO A 150 16.88 14.93 11.09
CA PRO A 150 16.62 15.99 12.06
C PRO A 150 15.57 15.65 13.13
N VAL A 151 14.72 14.63 12.87
CA VAL A 151 13.67 14.18 13.80
C VAL A 151 14.18 13.10 14.76
N GLY A 152 15.29 12.43 14.38
CA GLY A 152 15.90 11.33 15.13
C GLY A 152 16.27 10.17 14.19
N ASP A 153 16.77 9.10 14.77
CA ASP A 153 17.29 7.95 14.06
C ASP A 153 16.15 7.05 13.57
N MET A 154 15.97 6.97 12.25
CA MET A 154 14.95 6.13 11.61
C MET A 154 15.48 4.70 11.47
N PRO A 155 14.83 3.69 12.09
CA PRO A 155 15.26 2.30 11.94
C PRO A 155 15.21 1.81 10.50
N ALA A 156 16.26 1.14 10.06
CA ALA A 156 16.35 0.57 8.72
C ALA A 156 16.96 -0.84 8.76
N TRP A 157 16.79 -1.59 7.68
CA TRP A 157 17.52 -2.82 7.39
C TRP A 157 18.40 -2.59 6.18
N HIS A 158 19.68 -2.74 6.34
CA HIS A 158 20.63 -2.76 5.25
C HIS A 158 20.94 -4.19 4.85
N ILE A 159 20.77 -4.50 3.60
CA ILE A 159 21.11 -5.77 2.98
C ILE A 159 22.20 -5.48 1.95
N PRO A 160 23.44 -5.90 2.20
CA PRO A 160 24.53 -5.67 1.26
C PRO A 160 24.30 -6.39 -0.07
N PRO A 161 24.97 -5.98 -1.14
CA PRO A 161 24.92 -6.65 -2.44
C PRO A 161 25.26 -8.14 -2.30
N ALA A 162 24.51 -8.99 -2.99
CA ALA A 162 24.73 -10.45 -2.94
C ALA A 162 25.98 -10.93 -3.71
N GLY A 163 26.69 -10.04 -4.40
CA GLY A 163 27.85 -10.37 -5.23
C GLY A 163 27.55 -11.12 -6.52
N THR A 164 26.26 -11.28 -6.85
CA THR A 164 25.81 -11.99 -8.05
C THR A 164 26.12 -11.24 -9.34
N VAL A 165 26.13 -9.89 -9.28
CA VAL A 165 26.46 -8.98 -10.38
C VAL A 165 27.32 -7.86 -9.79
N PRO A 166 28.67 -8.03 -9.78
CA PRO A 166 29.58 -7.10 -9.10
C PRO A 166 29.49 -5.65 -9.58
N GLU A 167 29.21 -5.41 -10.85
CA GLU A 167 29.03 -4.09 -11.46
C GLU A 167 27.81 -3.32 -10.94
N HIS A 168 26.89 -4.00 -10.27
CA HIS A 168 25.72 -3.38 -9.65
C HIS A 168 25.88 -3.12 -8.15
N ALA A 169 27.01 -3.54 -7.57
CA ALA A 169 27.26 -3.46 -6.13
C ALA A 169 27.32 -2.02 -5.59
N ASP A 170 27.59 -1.03 -6.45
CA ASP A 170 27.61 0.39 -6.11
C ASP A 170 26.21 1.04 -6.08
N THR A 171 25.17 0.28 -6.38
CA THR A 171 23.78 0.75 -6.45
C THR A 171 22.98 0.24 -5.26
N LEU A 172 22.19 1.15 -4.64
CA LEU A 172 21.31 0.82 -3.52
C LEU A 172 19.84 0.99 -3.93
N VAL A 173 19.01 -0.01 -3.65
CA VAL A 173 17.56 0.12 -3.75
C VAL A 173 16.98 0.56 -2.41
N VAL A 174 16.44 1.78 -2.32
CA VAL A 174 15.78 2.30 -1.10
C VAL A 174 14.31 1.93 -1.13
N VAL A 175 13.87 1.10 -0.19
CA VAL A 175 12.53 0.51 -0.14
C VAL A 175 11.69 1.17 0.95
N VAL A 176 10.57 1.79 0.56
CA VAL A 176 9.70 2.59 1.41
C VAL A 176 8.32 1.96 1.55
N HIS A 177 7.94 1.58 2.77
CA HIS A 177 6.65 0.95 3.06
C HIS A 177 5.47 1.93 3.02
N GLY A 178 4.24 1.40 2.97
CA GLY A 178 3.02 2.21 2.92
C GLY A 178 2.53 2.69 4.29
N HIS A 179 1.41 3.44 4.27
CA HIS A 179 0.67 3.91 5.45
C HIS A 179 0.27 2.74 6.35
N GLY A 180 0.57 2.85 7.65
CA GLY A 180 0.33 1.77 8.62
C GLY A 180 1.12 0.49 8.33
N GLY A 181 2.11 0.55 7.44
CA GLY A 181 2.99 -0.53 7.10
C GLY A 181 4.23 -0.63 7.99
N GLN A 182 5.06 -1.60 7.67
CA GLN A 182 6.36 -1.83 8.27
C GLN A 182 7.33 -2.34 7.19
N ARG A 183 8.62 -2.27 7.43
CA ARG A 183 9.69 -2.79 6.56
C ARG A 183 9.40 -4.22 6.06
N ALA A 184 8.86 -5.09 6.95
CA ALA A 184 8.52 -6.47 6.60
C ALA A 184 7.48 -6.61 5.47
N GLN A 185 6.70 -5.59 5.15
CA GLN A 185 5.76 -5.64 4.02
C GLN A 185 6.44 -5.89 2.67
N ALA A 186 7.68 -5.45 2.53
CA ALA A 186 8.43 -5.53 1.29
C ALA A 186 9.39 -6.73 1.23
N LEU A 187 9.50 -7.54 2.29
CA LEU A 187 10.42 -8.69 2.33
C LEU A 187 10.22 -9.69 1.17
N ARG A 188 9.00 -9.80 0.64
CA ARG A 188 8.72 -10.67 -0.51
C ARG A 188 9.45 -10.25 -1.79
N MET A 189 9.91 -8.98 -1.89
CA MET A 189 10.69 -8.47 -3.01
C MET A 189 12.20 -8.72 -2.85
N LEU A 190 12.65 -9.03 -1.62
CA LEU A 190 14.08 -9.17 -1.32
C LEU A 190 14.80 -10.21 -2.18
N PRO A 191 14.21 -11.40 -2.48
CA PRO A 191 14.88 -12.36 -3.38
C PRO A 191 15.13 -11.81 -4.79
N ALA A 192 14.18 -11.07 -5.36
CA ALA A 192 14.35 -10.42 -6.66
C ALA A 192 15.45 -9.34 -6.60
N LEU A 193 15.42 -8.48 -5.58
CA LEU A 193 16.44 -7.44 -5.39
C LEU A 193 17.84 -8.04 -5.25
N GLN A 194 18.01 -9.15 -4.54
CA GLN A 194 19.32 -9.81 -4.44
C GLN A 194 19.82 -10.36 -5.78
N ARG A 195 18.91 -10.87 -6.63
CA ARG A 195 19.30 -11.36 -7.98
C ARG A 195 19.80 -10.25 -8.89
N THR A 196 19.40 -8.99 -8.66
CA THR A 196 19.94 -7.84 -9.41
C THR A 196 21.38 -7.48 -9.06
N GLY A 197 21.94 -8.01 -7.96
CA GLY A 197 23.28 -7.67 -7.48
C GLY A 197 23.37 -6.34 -6.75
N THR A 198 22.28 -5.59 -6.60
CA THR A 198 22.25 -4.32 -5.87
C THR A 198 22.16 -4.52 -4.37
N GLY A 199 22.63 -3.53 -3.58
CA GLY A 199 22.28 -3.43 -2.17
C GLY A 199 20.81 -3.01 -1.97
N SER A 200 20.27 -3.23 -0.77
CA SER A 200 18.90 -2.78 -0.45
C SER A 200 18.85 -2.16 0.94
N LEU A 201 18.11 -1.05 1.07
CA LEU A 201 17.85 -0.38 2.35
C LEU A 201 16.33 -0.27 2.57
N PHE A 202 15.81 -1.06 3.49
CA PHE A 202 14.42 -1.02 3.88
C PHE A 202 14.25 0.00 4.99
N VAL A 203 13.72 1.16 4.67
CA VAL A 203 13.64 2.30 5.59
C VAL A 203 12.30 2.40 6.30
N THR A 204 12.34 3.01 7.49
CA THR A 204 11.18 3.54 8.18
C THR A 204 11.21 5.07 8.04
N PHE A 205 10.08 5.74 8.13
CA PHE A 205 9.97 7.19 8.09
C PHE A 205 9.30 7.73 9.36
N ARG A 206 9.42 9.04 9.63
CA ARG A 206 8.83 9.72 10.79
C ARG A 206 7.36 9.37 10.99
N ASN A 207 6.94 9.30 12.25
CA ASN A 207 5.55 9.01 12.65
C ASN A 207 5.03 7.61 12.25
N ALA A 208 5.84 6.76 11.58
CA ALA A 208 5.53 5.35 11.40
C ALA A 208 5.76 4.56 12.69
N TYR A 209 5.23 3.34 12.76
CA TYR A 209 5.43 2.47 13.91
C TYR A 209 6.92 2.14 14.13
N GLY A 210 7.40 2.40 15.35
CA GLY A 210 8.80 2.14 15.73
C GLY A 210 9.79 3.21 15.27
N ALA A 211 9.33 4.28 14.62
CA ALA A 211 10.15 5.42 14.23
C ALA A 211 9.99 6.61 15.21
N PRO A 212 10.96 7.55 15.24
CA PRO A 212 10.82 8.82 15.93
C PRO A 212 9.57 9.58 15.52
N GLN A 213 8.97 10.30 16.48
CA GLN A 213 7.79 11.12 16.25
C GLN A 213 8.15 12.59 16.04
N ALA A 214 7.63 13.18 14.99
CA ALA A 214 7.68 14.60 14.70
C ALA A 214 6.37 15.28 15.12
N GLY A 215 6.45 16.42 15.81
CA GLY A 215 5.31 17.23 16.19
C GLY A 215 4.26 16.45 16.97
N LYS A 216 3.02 16.38 16.46
CA LYS A 216 1.90 15.66 17.07
C LYS A 216 1.81 14.19 16.67
N GLY A 217 2.84 13.64 16.01
CA GLY A 217 2.85 12.28 15.49
C GLY A 217 1.90 12.07 14.29
N TYR A 218 1.61 13.13 13.53
CA TYR A 218 0.80 13.08 12.33
C TYR A 218 1.67 12.85 11.09
N LEU A 219 1.18 11.98 10.20
CA LEU A 219 1.74 11.84 8.87
C LEU A 219 1.41 13.06 8.01
N THR A 220 2.35 13.46 7.18
CA THR A 220 2.19 14.53 6.18
C THR A 220 1.99 13.99 4.77
N LEU A 221 1.53 12.76 4.68
CA LEU A 221 1.03 12.10 3.46
C LEU A 221 2.06 11.99 2.32
N GLY A 222 3.35 12.11 2.65
CA GLY A 222 4.47 12.02 1.73
C GLY A 222 5.33 13.28 1.64
N ASP A 223 4.92 14.40 2.22
CA ASP A 223 5.68 15.66 2.10
C ASP A 223 6.93 15.67 3.00
N GLN A 224 6.76 15.64 4.32
CA GLN A 224 7.90 15.63 5.24
C GLN A 224 8.58 14.26 5.32
N GLU A 225 7.84 13.17 5.09
CA GLU A 225 8.41 11.83 5.03
C GLU A 225 9.43 11.68 3.88
N ALA A 226 9.33 12.51 2.83
CA ALA A 226 10.32 12.58 1.76
C ALA A 226 11.70 13.02 2.25
N GLU A 227 11.77 13.85 3.30
CA GLU A 227 13.04 14.28 3.91
C GLU A 227 13.78 13.10 4.57
N ASP A 228 13.05 12.13 5.14
CA ASP A 228 13.64 10.93 5.72
C ASP A 228 14.22 10.01 4.65
N VAL A 229 13.61 9.97 3.46
CA VAL A 229 14.14 9.24 2.31
C VAL A 229 15.35 9.97 1.72
N LEU A 230 15.36 11.31 1.67
CA LEU A 230 16.56 12.08 1.30
C LEU A 230 17.73 11.82 2.25
N ALA A 231 17.46 11.71 3.55
CA ALA A 231 18.47 11.28 4.52
C ALA A 231 18.97 9.85 4.23
N ALA A 232 18.10 8.94 3.74
CA ALA A 232 18.52 7.61 3.31
C ALA A 232 19.43 7.65 2.07
N LEU A 233 19.23 8.61 1.15
CA LEU A 233 20.16 8.83 0.04
C LEU A 233 21.54 9.34 0.54
N ALA A 234 21.53 10.23 1.53
CA ALA A 234 22.79 10.68 2.15
C ALA A 234 23.50 9.52 2.89
N TRP A 235 22.72 8.71 3.63
CA TRP A 235 23.23 7.49 4.25
C TRP A 235 23.90 6.55 3.22
N ALA A 236 23.25 6.36 2.06
CA ALA A 236 23.78 5.53 0.98
C ALA A 236 25.13 6.06 0.48
N ARG A 237 25.25 7.36 0.23
CA ARG A 237 26.52 8.00 -0.16
C ARG A 237 27.61 7.77 0.88
N ASP A 238 27.29 7.96 2.15
CA ASP A 238 28.25 7.84 3.26
C ASP A 238 28.68 6.38 3.50
N HIS A 239 27.93 5.41 2.94
CA HIS A 239 28.25 3.97 2.95
C HIS A 239 28.84 3.46 1.61
N GLY A 240 29.28 4.37 0.73
CA GLY A 240 30.06 4.04 -0.47
C GLY A 240 29.22 3.73 -1.71
N TYR A 241 27.88 3.80 -1.64
CA TYR A 241 27.03 3.68 -2.83
C TYR A 241 27.19 4.91 -3.71
N GLN A 242 27.07 4.72 -5.04
CA GLN A 242 27.23 5.78 -6.03
C GLN A 242 25.89 6.19 -6.65
N ARG A 243 24.89 5.31 -6.62
CA ARG A 243 23.62 5.44 -7.30
C ARG A 243 22.49 4.84 -6.46
N VAL A 244 21.26 5.33 -6.65
CA VAL A 244 20.09 4.78 -5.97
C VAL A 244 18.93 4.54 -6.92
N ILE A 245 18.09 3.56 -6.58
CA ILE A 245 16.77 3.32 -7.15
C ILE A 245 15.78 3.42 -6.00
N LEU A 246 14.66 4.11 -6.22
CA LEU A 246 13.62 4.26 -5.20
C LEU A 246 12.50 3.24 -5.43
N TYR A 247 12.03 2.60 -4.37
CA TYR A 247 10.93 1.64 -4.45
C TYR A 247 9.88 1.94 -3.38
N GLY A 248 8.67 2.33 -3.80
CA GLY A 248 7.60 2.76 -2.90
C GLY A 248 6.32 1.96 -2.99
N PHE A 249 5.76 1.60 -1.83
CA PHE A 249 4.47 0.90 -1.72
C PHE A 249 3.39 1.85 -1.19
N SER A 250 2.24 1.97 -1.88
CA SER A 250 1.10 2.76 -1.40
C SER A 250 1.49 4.22 -1.09
N MET A 251 1.39 4.67 0.18
CA MET A 251 1.91 5.97 0.61
C MET A 251 3.42 6.07 0.40
N GLY A 252 4.19 4.99 0.55
CA GLY A 252 5.62 4.97 0.22
C GLY A 252 5.88 5.35 -1.23
N GLY A 253 4.96 4.99 -2.16
CA GLY A 253 5.00 5.47 -3.54
C GLY A 253 4.82 6.98 -3.66
N ASN A 254 3.92 7.58 -2.86
CA ASN A 254 3.81 9.05 -2.80
C ASN A 254 5.08 9.69 -2.22
N ILE A 255 5.64 9.09 -1.16
CA ILE A 255 6.88 9.58 -0.53
C ILE A 255 8.03 9.62 -1.53
N VAL A 256 8.30 8.52 -2.25
CA VAL A 256 9.42 8.47 -3.22
C VAL A 256 9.21 9.42 -4.40
N LEU A 257 7.97 9.61 -4.86
CA LEU A 257 7.67 10.61 -5.88
C LEU A 257 7.81 12.05 -5.34
N SER A 258 7.56 12.28 -4.05
CA SER A 258 7.77 13.57 -3.41
C SER A 258 9.26 13.91 -3.26
N VAL A 259 10.16 12.92 -3.19
CA VAL A 259 11.62 13.12 -3.24
C VAL A 259 12.02 13.75 -4.56
N LEU A 260 11.39 13.39 -5.69
CA LEU A 260 11.76 13.88 -7.02
C LEU A 260 11.39 15.34 -7.29
N ARG A 261 10.81 16.05 -6.32
CA ARG A 261 10.42 17.46 -6.51
C ARG A 261 11.61 18.38 -6.56
N ASP A 262 11.48 19.47 -7.33
CA ASP A 262 12.52 20.47 -7.56
C ASP A 262 13.12 21.01 -6.25
N LYS A 263 12.31 21.14 -5.18
CA LYS A 263 12.76 21.63 -3.87
C LYS A 263 13.82 20.75 -3.17
N HIS A 264 14.00 19.51 -3.63
CA HIS A 264 14.95 18.56 -3.07
C HIS A 264 16.22 18.38 -3.90
N GLN A 265 16.34 19.12 -4.99
CA GLN A 265 17.53 19.08 -5.85
C GLN A 265 18.65 19.99 -5.30
N PRO A 266 19.95 19.67 -5.50
CA PRO A 266 20.43 18.41 -6.03
C PRO A 266 20.30 17.26 -5.00
N PHE A 267 20.10 16.02 -5.48
CA PHE A 267 20.07 14.86 -4.61
C PHE A 267 21.47 14.50 -4.06
N PRO A 268 21.55 13.86 -2.86
CA PRO A 268 22.82 13.37 -2.32
C PRO A 268 23.53 12.38 -3.23
N LEU A 269 22.76 11.59 -3.99
CA LEU A 269 23.22 10.65 -5.02
C LEU A 269 22.28 10.67 -6.23
N PRO A 270 22.77 10.33 -7.44
CA PRO A 270 21.90 10.13 -8.60
C PRO A 270 20.81 9.10 -8.35
N VAL A 271 19.56 9.46 -8.66
CA VAL A 271 18.41 8.54 -8.67
C VAL A 271 18.23 8.04 -10.09
N LEU A 272 18.36 6.73 -10.32
CA LEU A 272 18.31 6.15 -11.66
C LEU A 272 16.89 5.83 -12.13
N GLY A 273 15.98 5.51 -11.18
CA GLY A 273 14.62 5.14 -11.54
C GLY A 273 13.75 4.89 -10.30
N VAL A 274 12.45 4.66 -10.53
CA VAL A 274 11.46 4.48 -9.48
C VAL A 274 10.59 3.26 -9.73
N ALA A 275 10.43 2.39 -8.73
CA ALA A 275 9.48 1.30 -8.72
C ALA A 275 8.29 1.64 -7.80
N LEU A 276 7.06 1.39 -8.25
CA LEU A 276 5.83 1.78 -7.56
C LEU A 276 4.83 0.61 -7.50
N ASP A 277 4.41 0.22 -6.30
CA ASP A 277 3.34 -0.79 -6.13
C ASP A 277 2.11 -0.14 -5.48
N CYS A 278 1.02 0.00 -6.26
CA CYS A 278 -0.24 0.59 -5.86
C CYS A 278 -0.06 1.97 -5.17
N PRO A 279 0.69 2.93 -5.75
CA PRO A 279 0.97 4.20 -5.11
C PRO A 279 -0.29 5.03 -4.87
N VAL A 280 -0.31 5.82 -3.80
CA VAL A 280 -1.26 6.94 -3.66
C VAL A 280 -0.74 8.09 -4.50
N LEU A 281 -1.48 8.50 -5.51
CA LEU A 281 -1.08 9.59 -6.41
C LEU A 281 -1.92 10.86 -6.18
N ASP A 282 -3.18 10.68 -5.78
CA ASP A 282 -4.11 11.73 -5.39
C ASP A 282 -4.81 11.34 -4.08
N TRP A 283 -4.44 12.00 -2.99
CA TRP A 283 -5.05 11.77 -1.68
C TRP A 283 -6.51 12.22 -1.60
N ARG A 284 -6.89 13.29 -2.31
CA ARG A 284 -8.29 13.79 -2.32
C ARG A 284 -9.21 12.75 -2.92
N ALA A 285 -8.83 12.22 -4.08
CA ALA A 285 -9.57 11.13 -4.73
C ALA A 285 -9.58 9.86 -3.88
N THR A 286 -8.48 9.53 -3.22
CA THR A 286 -8.39 8.36 -2.32
C THR A 286 -9.34 8.47 -1.13
N ILE A 287 -9.38 9.62 -0.45
CA ILE A 287 -10.28 9.86 0.69
C ILE A 287 -11.75 9.76 0.25
N LEU A 288 -12.09 10.37 -0.90
CA LEU A 288 -13.44 10.29 -1.47
C LEU A 288 -13.83 8.85 -1.82
N TRP A 289 -12.93 8.12 -2.49
CA TRP A 289 -13.11 6.72 -2.86
C TRP A 289 -13.37 5.84 -1.64
N GLN A 290 -12.58 5.99 -0.58
CA GLN A 290 -12.77 5.25 0.66
C GLN A 290 -14.11 5.58 1.31
N GLY A 291 -14.51 6.86 1.38
CA GLY A 291 -15.81 7.28 1.89
C GLY A 291 -16.98 6.60 1.16
N GLN A 292 -16.94 6.54 -0.16
CA GLN A 292 -17.95 5.84 -0.97
C GLN A 292 -17.97 4.31 -0.69
N ARG A 293 -16.82 3.73 -0.43
CA ARG A 293 -16.70 2.30 -0.12
C ARG A 293 -17.22 1.91 1.26
N PHE A 294 -17.30 2.84 2.20
CA PHE A 294 -18.03 2.66 3.47
C PHE A 294 -19.56 2.70 3.32
N GLY A 295 -20.06 2.75 2.08
CA GLY A 295 -21.51 2.73 1.80
C GLY A 295 -22.18 4.07 1.95
N LEU A 296 -21.44 5.17 2.08
CA LEU A 296 -22.02 6.51 2.13
C LEU A 296 -22.62 6.89 0.77
N PRO A 297 -23.85 7.49 0.74
CA PRO A 297 -24.39 8.08 -0.48
C PRO A 297 -23.39 9.08 -1.09
N LYS A 298 -23.30 9.17 -2.41
CA LYS A 298 -22.28 9.97 -3.13
C LYS A 298 -22.15 11.40 -2.62
N LEU A 299 -23.27 12.08 -2.36
CA LEU A 299 -23.27 13.47 -1.87
C LEU A 299 -22.69 13.54 -0.45
N LEU A 300 -23.11 12.63 0.44
CA LEU A 300 -22.60 12.58 1.82
C LEU A 300 -21.11 12.21 1.83
N ALA A 301 -20.68 11.23 1.04
CA ALA A 301 -19.27 10.86 0.90
C ALA A 301 -18.41 12.05 0.45
N ARG A 302 -18.93 12.88 -0.47
CA ARG A 302 -18.25 14.11 -0.94
C ARG A 302 -18.07 15.12 0.19
N HIS A 303 -19.13 15.40 0.96
CA HIS A 303 -19.05 16.34 2.09
C HIS A 303 -18.11 15.80 3.18
N VAL A 304 -18.23 14.52 3.55
CA VAL A 304 -17.31 13.89 4.51
C VAL A 304 -15.86 14.00 4.03
N ALA A 305 -15.58 13.70 2.75
CA ALA A 305 -14.24 13.80 2.19
C ALA A 305 -13.70 15.24 2.22
N THR A 306 -14.49 16.23 1.84
CA THR A 306 -14.11 17.65 1.87
C THR A 306 -13.77 18.11 3.29
N PHE A 307 -14.63 17.79 4.26
CA PHE A 307 -14.36 18.13 5.66
C PHE A 307 -13.20 17.32 6.26
N THR A 308 -13.01 16.05 5.85
CA THR A 308 -11.83 15.26 6.22
C THR A 308 -10.54 15.97 5.76
N GLN A 309 -10.48 16.41 4.52
CA GLN A 309 -9.34 17.15 3.97
C GLN A 309 -9.08 18.43 4.77
N TRP A 310 -10.14 19.19 5.05
CA TRP A 310 -10.02 20.40 5.87
C TRP A 310 -9.47 20.11 7.27
N VAL A 311 -9.98 19.07 7.95
CA VAL A 311 -9.49 18.65 9.28
C VAL A 311 -8.02 18.20 9.21
N VAL A 312 -7.65 17.42 8.17
CA VAL A 312 -6.25 16.99 7.94
C VAL A 312 -5.35 18.20 7.82
N THR A 313 -5.67 19.14 6.93
CA THR A 313 -4.89 20.38 6.74
C THR A 313 -4.78 21.18 8.06
N LYS A 314 -5.88 21.34 8.81
CA LYS A 314 -5.86 22.10 10.07
C LYS A 314 -5.05 21.43 11.18
N ARG A 315 -4.99 20.08 11.20
CA ARG A 315 -4.26 19.33 12.22
C ARG A 315 -2.78 19.16 11.94
N SER A 316 -2.42 18.86 10.70
CA SER A 316 -1.06 18.53 10.26
C SER A 316 -0.34 19.67 9.56
N GLY A 317 -1.06 20.71 9.11
CA GLY A 317 -0.52 21.73 8.22
C GLY A 317 -0.36 21.29 6.78
N GLN A 318 -0.75 20.04 6.44
CA GLN A 318 -0.53 19.47 5.12
C GLN A 318 -1.37 20.16 4.04
N ASP A 319 -0.70 20.67 3.02
CA ASP A 319 -1.31 21.06 1.76
C ASP A 319 -1.38 19.83 0.83
N PHE A 320 -2.58 19.48 0.39
CA PHE A 320 -2.79 18.34 -0.50
C PHE A 320 -2.20 18.55 -1.90
N ASP A 321 -1.99 19.81 -2.33
CA ASP A 321 -1.36 20.11 -3.62
C ASP A 321 0.13 19.74 -3.63
N THR A 322 0.77 19.76 -2.47
CA THR A 322 2.18 19.36 -2.34
C THR A 322 2.38 17.85 -2.45
N VAL A 323 1.35 17.05 -2.31
CA VAL A 323 1.40 15.57 -2.38
C VAL A 323 0.52 15.00 -3.51
N ASP A 324 0.03 15.85 -4.40
CA ASP A 324 -0.66 15.47 -5.62
C ASP A 324 0.37 15.13 -6.72
N GLN A 325 0.57 13.83 -6.93
CA GLN A 325 1.58 13.33 -7.87
C GLN A 325 1.05 13.33 -9.31
N LEU A 326 -0.26 13.32 -9.51
CA LEU A 326 -0.84 13.44 -10.86
C LEU A 326 -0.63 14.87 -11.41
N ARG A 327 -0.78 15.87 -10.54
CA ARG A 327 -0.46 17.27 -10.89
C ARG A 327 1.04 17.47 -11.14
N ALA A 328 1.90 16.72 -10.42
CA ALA A 328 3.35 16.79 -10.60
C ALA A 328 3.85 15.98 -11.80
N ALA A 329 3.06 15.08 -12.37
CA ALA A 329 3.47 14.13 -13.41
C ALA A 329 4.23 14.75 -14.60
N PRO A 330 3.87 15.95 -15.14
CA PRO A 330 4.61 16.57 -16.24
C PRO A 330 6.07 16.90 -15.91
N LYS A 331 6.43 16.98 -14.63
CA LYS A 331 7.79 17.30 -14.17
C LYS A 331 8.67 16.08 -13.94
N PHE A 332 8.13 14.87 -13.97
CA PHE A 332 8.93 13.68 -13.79
C PHE A 332 9.80 13.43 -15.03
N THR A 333 11.07 13.08 -14.80
CA THR A 333 12.07 12.86 -15.84
C THR A 333 12.72 11.48 -15.77
N LEU A 334 12.49 10.74 -14.69
CA LEU A 334 13.12 9.43 -14.47
C LEU A 334 12.23 8.28 -14.95
N PRO A 335 12.83 7.20 -15.47
CA PRO A 335 12.09 6.00 -15.80
C PRO A 335 11.41 5.38 -14.57
N MET A 336 10.21 4.86 -14.75
CA MET A 336 9.41 4.26 -13.67
C MET A 336 8.81 2.94 -14.10
N ILE A 337 8.72 2.00 -13.16
CA ILE A 337 7.88 0.82 -13.30
C ILE A 337 6.74 0.91 -12.27
N LEU A 338 5.51 0.63 -12.73
CA LEU A 338 4.30 0.84 -11.94
C LEU A 338 3.40 -0.40 -12.02
N TRP A 339 3.09 -1.00 -10.87
CA TRP A 339 2.05 -2.04 -10.76
C TRP A 339 0.84 -1.51 -10.02
N HIS A 340 -0.37 -1.86 -10.49
CA HIS A 340 -1.59 -1.58 -9.76
C HIS A 340 -2.66 -2.67 -9.96
N GLY A 341 -3.28 -3.08 -8.84
CA GLY A 341 -4.28 -4.13 -8.85
C GLY A 341 -5.66 -3.63 -9.26
N THR A 342 -6.34 -4.34 -10.20
CA THR A 342 -7.68 -3.95 -10.66
C THR A 342 -8.78 -4.09 -9.62
N ARG A 343 -8.53 -4.86 -8.53
CA ARG A 343 -9.43 -5.00 -7.37
C ARG A 343 -8.94 -4.27 -6.13
N ASP A 344 -8.09 -3.27 -6.31
CA ASP A 344 -7.67 -2.40 -5.22
C ASP A 344 -8.88 -1.64 -4.65
N ARG A 345 -9.13 -1.85 -3.35
CA ARG A 345 -10.23 -1.21 -2.63
C ARG A 345 -9.76 -0.05 -1.76
N THR A 346 -8.46 0.14 -1.67
CA THR A 346 -7.83 1.21 -0.88
C THR A 346 -7.57 2.43 -1.75
N ILE A 347 -6.98 2.22 -2.93
CA ILE A 347 -6.64 3.26 -3.89
C ILE A 347 -7.27 2.87 -5.23
N PRO A 348 -8.04 3.75 -5.88
CA PRO A 348 -8.63 3.43 -7.18
C PRO A 348 -7.54 3.28 -8.26
N VAL A 349 -7.62 2.19 -9.02
CA VAL A 349 -6.66 1.89 -10.11
C VAL A 349 -6.58 3.02 -11.15
N SER A 350 -7.64 3.81 -11.28
CA SER A 350 -7.68 4.97 -12.18
C SER A 350 -6.60 6.03 -11.90
N GLN A 351 -6.03 6.07 -10.69
CA GLN A 351 -4.90 6.96 -10.41
C GLN A 351 -3.65 6.48 -11.14
N ALA A 352 -3.37 5.18 -11.12
CA ALA A 352 -2.25 4.60 -11.87
C ALA A 352 -2.47 4.69 -13.39
N ASP A 353 -3.71 4.44 -13.85
CA ASP A 353 -4.09 4.64 -15.25
C ASP A 353 -3.81 6.09 -15.70
N ALA A 354 -4.15 7.08 -14.86
CA ALA A 354 -3.93 8.50 -15.15
C ALA A 354 -2.44 8.89 -15.19
N LEU A 355 -1.64 8.38 -14.25
CA LEU A 355 -0.20 8.63 -14.24
C LEU A 355 0.49 8.03 -15.46
N ALA A 356 0.16 6.78 -15.80
CA ALA A 356 0.71 6.11 -16.97
C ALA A 356 0.32 6.80 -18.29
N ALA A 357 -0.92 7.30 -18.36
CA ALA A 357 -1.39 8.06 -19.53
C ALA A 357 -0.71 9.44 -19.63
N ALA A 358 -0.36 10.07 -18.51
CA ALA A 358 0.32 11.38 -18.49
C ALA A 358 1.80 11.27 -18.90
N ARG A 359 2.47 10.14 -18.66
CA ARG A 359 3.89 9.91 -18.95
C ARG A 359 4.14 8.51 -19.55
N PRO A 360 3.55 8.22 -20.72
CA PRO A 360 3.75 6.93 -21.40
C PRO A 360 5.19 6.73 -21.88
N ASP A 361 5.95 7.80 -21.97
CA ASP A 361 7.38 7.84 -22.33
C ASP A 361 8.30 7.34 -21.21
N LEU A 362 7.88 7.45 -19.94
CA LEU A 362 8.68 7.10 -18.77
C LEU A 362 8.17 5.88 -18.02
N ILE A 363 6.88 5.54 -18.14
CA ILE A 363 6.24 4.60 -17.23
C ILE A 363 5.94 3.28 -17.90
N GLU A 364 6.65 2.23 -17.48
CA GLU A 364 6.29 0.85 -17.73
C GLU A 364 5.15 0.45 -16.78
N TYR A 365 3.91 0.38 -17.29
CA TYR A 365 2.73 0.16 -16.49
C TYR A 365 2.18 -1.25 -16.58
N HIS A 366 2.01 -1.90 -15.43
CA HIS A 366 1.43 -3.23 -15.28
C HIS A 366 0.13 -3.18 -14.47
N ARG A 367 -0.99 -3.26 -15.16
CA ARG A 367 -2.32 -3.38 -14.57
C ARG A 367 -2.59 -4.84 -14.24
N VAL A 368 -2.55 -5.22 -12.94
CA VAL A 368 -2.60 -6.61 -12.49
C VAL A 368 -4.03 -7.04 -12.20
N GLU A 369 -4.58 -7.91 -13.06
CA GLU A 369 -5.97 -8.34 -13.00
C GLU A 369 -6.26 -9.15 -11.71
N GLY A 370 -7.28 -8.72 -10.97
CA GLY A 370 -7.75 -9.36 -9.74
C GLY A 370 -6.90 -9.13 -8.51
N ALA A 371 -5.76 -8.42 -8.61
CA ALA A 371 -4.95 -8.05 -7.46
C ALA A 371 -5.67 -7.02 -6.60
N LYS A 372 -5.55 -7.18 -5.27
CA LYS A 372 -5.95 -6.19 -4.27
C LYS A 372 -4.80 -5.21 -4.00
N HIS A 373 -5.02 -4.23 -3.12
CA HIS A 373 -4.04 -3.24 -2.71
C HIS A 373 -2.70 -3.86 -2.28
N ILE A 374 -1.61 -3.45 -2.94
CA ILE A 374 -0.24 -3.99 -2.76
C ILE A 374 -0.18 -5.52 -2.71
N ARG A 375 -0.93 -6.17 -3.63
CA ARG A 375 -0.96 -7.63 -3.81
C ARG A 375 -0.65 -8.04 -5.26
N CYS A 376 -0.02 -7.14 -6.02
CA CYS A 376 0.33 -7.42 -7.41
C CYS A 376 1.29 -8.60 -7.50
N TRP A 377 2.33 -8.61 -6.70
CA TRP A 377 3.28 -9.72 -6.58
C TRP A 377 2.61 -11.07 -6.25
N ASN A 378 1.60 -11.06 -5.38
CA ASN A 378 0.97 -12.31 -4.93
C ASN A 378 0.25 -13.07 -6.05
N ILE A 379 -0.21 -12.39 -7.09
CA ILE A 379 -0.93 -13.01 -8.22
C ILE A 379 0.01 -13.86 -9.07
N ASP A 380 1.19 -13.34 -9.36
CA ASP A 380 2.21 -14.00 -10.17
C ASP A 380 3.60 -13.49 -9.73
N PRO A 381 4.20 -14.15 -8.72
CA PRO A 381 5.49 -13.73 -8.19
C PRO A 381 6.62 -13.74 -9.22
N GLU A 382 6.69 -14.78 -10.08
CA GLU A 382 7.75 -14.94 -11.07
C GLU A 382 7.71 -13.82 -12.11
N LYS A 383 6.51 -13.51 -12.59
CA LYS A 383 6.31 -12.42 -13.55
C LYS A 383 6.66 -11.06 -12.93
N TYR A 384 6.22 -10.81 -11.69
CA TYR A 384 6.50 -9.56 -11.01
C TYR A 384 8.00 -9.40 -10.75
N ASP A 385 8.64 -10.44 -10.24
CA ASP A 385 10.08 -10.45 -9.98
C ASP A 385 10.87 -10.22 -11.26
N GLY A 386 10.55 -10.93 -12.36
CA GLY A 386 11.21 -10.73 -13.64
C GLY A 386 11.03 -9.33 -14.23
N GLN A 387 9.87 -8.71 -14.03
CA GLN A 387 9.62 -7.32 -14.42
C GLN A 387 10.47 -6.35 -13.60
N LEU A 388 10.56 -6.55 -12.28
CA LEU A 388 11.37 -5.72 -11.38
C LEU A 388 12.85 -5.84 -11.72
N GLU A 389 13.36 -7.06 -11.89
CA GLU A 389 14.76 -7.34 -12.28
C GLU A 389 15.08 -6.73 -13.64
N GLY A 390 14.22 -6.91 -14.62
CA GLY A 390 14.36 -6.33 -15.95
C GLY A 390 14.40 -4.81 -15.94
N PHE A 391 13.53 -4.16 -15.15
CA PHE A 391 13.54 -2.71 -14.96
C PHE A 391 14.85 -2.23 -14.34
N ILE A 392 15.28 -2.84 -13.23
CA ILE A 392 16.53 -2.48 -12.55
C ILE A 392 17.71 -2.66 -13.50
N GLY A 393 17.79 -3.78 -14.22
CA GLY A 393 18.85 -4.02 -15.21
C GLY A 393 18.92 -2.95 -16.30
N ARG A 394 17.76 -2.53 -16.85
CA ARG A 394 17.71 -1.47 -17.88
C ARG A 394 18.24 -0.14 -17.38
N VAL A 395 17.75 0.35 -16.24
CA VAL A 395 18.18 1.66 -15.71
C VAL A 395 19.66 1.67 -15.31
N LEU A 396 20.21 0.51 -14.92
CA LEU A 396 21.64 0.37 -14.64
C LEU A 396 22.48 0.39 -15.91
N LEU A 397 22.03 -0.29 -16.97
CA LEU A 397 22.71 -0.28 -18.28
C LEU A 397 22.72 1.12 -18.90
N GLU A 398 21.60 1.83 -18.85
CA GLU A 398 21.48 3.21 -19.35
C GLU A 398 22.42 4.16 -18.60
N ALA A 399 22.56 3.99 -17.29
CA ALA A 399 23.46 4.82 -16.47
C ALA A 399 24.94 4.46 -16.63
N GLY A 400 25.28 3.25 -17.06
CA GLY A 400 26.66 2.81 -17.32
C GLY A 400 27.17 3.16 -18.73
N GLY A 401 26.26 3.50 -19.66
CA GLY A 401 26.59 3.88 -21.03
C GLY A 401 26.66 5.39 -21.30
N ALA A 402 26.38 6.21 -20.29
CA ALA A 402 26.48 7.66 -20.32
C ALA A 402 27.79 8.12 -19.66
#